data_4e12c4c395004ae047961c246d568be0
#
_entry.id   4e12c4c395004ae047961c246d568be0
#
_cell.length_a   1.000
_cell.length_b   1.000
_cell.length_c   1.000
_cell.angle_alpha   90.00
_cell.angle_beta   90.00
_cell.angle_gamma   90.00
#
_symmetry.space_group_name_H-M   'P 1'
#
loop_
_entity.id
_entity.type
_entity.pdbx_description
1 polymer ?
#
loop_
_entity_poly.entity_id
_entity_poly.type
_entity_poly.pdbx_seq_one_letter_code
_entity_poly.pdbx_strand_id
1 'polypeptide(L)'
;TIPEQLEAGEAALRLEEKNYSITESLSKKDMTSELNLVRAEASLTRAKADIANLKNNLKNSTVVAGIGGVLELLNVEAGQFVKKNQNIGKIIDLSKMLLFAPVAQTDVSKISLSDEVVINVTGVGNRRGVVKRIASSASEATRTFIVEIEITNSDRSLKAGMSAEVGILVEKVKAFSISPAHLAIGEDGSLKVKTVRNNIVFENDVLLV
;
A
#
# COMPACT_ATOMS: atom_id res chain seq x y z
N THR A 1 31.44 24.04 -4.91
CA THR A 1 30.19 23.39 -4.43
C THR A 1 29.14 23.43 -5.52
N ILE A 2 28.04 22.63 -5.40
CA ILE A 2 26.91 22.64 -6.37
C ILE A 2 26.28 24.04 -6.49
N PRO A 3 26.07 24.81 -5.41
CA PRO A 3 25.54 26.17 -5.51
C PRO A 3 26.41 27.10 -6.33
N GLU A 4 27.71 27.07 -6.16
CA GLU A 4 28.68 27.87 -6.96
C GLU A 4 28.66 27.50 -8.44
N GLN A 5 28.58 26.21 -8.75
CA GLN A 5 28.43 25.73 -10.12
C GLN A 5 27.09 26.19 -10.75
N LEU A 6 26.03 26.24 -9.96
CA LEU A 6 24.74 26.73 -10.43
C LEU A 6 24.80 28.22 -10.77
N GLU A 7 25.43 29.05 -9.93
CA GLU A 7 25.59 30.49 -10.17
C GLU A 7 26.42 30.75 -11.45
N ALA A 8 27.51 30.04 -11.61
CA ALA A 8 28.36 30.12 -12.82
C ALA A 8 27.60 29.69 -14.07
N GLY A 9 26.80 28.60 -13.97
CA GLY A 9 25.96 28.14 -15.06
C GLY A 9 24.83 29.13 -15.42
N GLU A 10 24.21 29.77 -14.45
CA GLU A 10 23.19 30.80 -14.68
C GLU A 10 23.81 32.05 -15.37
N ALA A 11 25.06 32.38 -15.05
CA ALA A 11 25.76 33.46 -15.76
C ALA A 11 26.04 33.08 -17.24
N ALA A 12 26.45 31.83 -17.48
CA ALA A 12 26.65 31.30 -18.83
C ALA A 12 25.34 31.28 -19.64
N LEU A 13 24.23 30.85 -19.02
CA LEU A 13 22.92 30.86 -19.66
C LEU A 13 22.52 32.29 -20.09
N ARG A 14 22.66 33.27 -19.20
CA ARG A 14 22.36 34.70 -19.53
C ARG A 14 23.20 35.21 -20.70
N LEU A 15 24.47 34.76 -20.83
CA LEU A 15 25.32 35.11 -21.98
C LEU A 15 24.74 34.52 -23.28
N GLU A 16 24.40 33.24 -23.27
CA GLU A 16 23.87 32.58 -24.47
C GLU A 16 22.45 33.10 -24.84
N GLU A 17 21.64 33.48 -23.87
CA GLU A 17 20.35 34.15 -24.13
C GLU A 17 20.57 35.49 -24.88
N LYS A 18 21.53 36.30 -24.45
CA LYS A 18 21.90 37.54 -25.15
C LYS A 18 22.43 37.28 -26.53
N ASN A 19 23.34 36.31 -26.68
CA ASN A 19 23.90 35.93 -27.97
C ASN A 19 22.81 35.51 -28.97
N TYR A 20 21.91 34.66 -28.52
CA TYR A 20 20.78 34.23 -29.34
C TYR A 20 19.87 35.42 -29.72
N SER A 21 19.49 36.26 -28.78
CA SER A 21 18.63 37.45 -29.02
C SER A 21 19.29 38.42 -30.03
N ILE A 22 20.59 38.66 -29.90
CA ILE A 22 21.32 39.50 -30.87
C ILE A 22 21.34 38.84 -32.24
N THR A 23 21.70 37.59 -32.34
CA THR A 23 21.78 36.83 -33.59
C THR A 23 20.42 36.73 -34.27
N GLU A 24 19.35 36.50 -33.51
CA GLU A 24 18.00 36.51 -34.02
C GLU A 24 17.59 37.87 -34.59
N SER A 25 17.94 38.97 -33.90
CA SER A 25 17.64 40.33 -34.37
C SER A 25 18.42 40.67 -35.65
N LEU A 26 19.65 40.20 -35.79
CA LEU A 26 20.48 40.38 -37.01
C LEU A 26 19.92 39.50 -38.15
N SER A 27 19.48 38.28 -37.86
CA SER A 27 18.88 37.40 -38.87
C SER A 27 17.59 38.00 -39.45
N LYS A 28 16.75 38.59 -38.64
CA LYS A 28 15.52 39.32 -39.09
C LYS A 28 15.82 40.52 -39.99
N LYS A 29 17.05 41.00 -40.01
CA LYS A 29 17.52 42.12 -40.85
C LYS A 29 18.43 41.63 -42.02
N ASP A 30 18.49 40.34 -42.28
CA ASP A 30 19.38 39.72 -43.28
C ASP A 30 20.87 39.99 -43.06
N MET A 31 21.29 40.33 -41.81
CA MET A 31 22.67 40.72 -41.48
C MET A 31 23.49 39.54 -40.93
N THR A 32 22.95 38.35 -40.84
CA THR A 32 23.67 37.13 -40.44
C THR A 32 23.09 35.91 -41.17
N SER A 33 23.91 34.82 -41.27
CA SER A 33 23.46 33.62 -41.90
C SER A 33 22.51 32.81 -41.01
N GLU A 34 21.59 32.05 -41.62
CA GLU A 34 20.70 31.11 -40.92
C GLU A 34 21.51 30.11 -40.10
N LEU A 35 22.66 29.65 -40.58
CA LEU A 35 23.55 28.76 -39.86
C LEU A 35 24.01 29.34 -38.51
N ASN A 36 24.26 30.68 -38.45
CA ASN A 36 24.69 31.31 -37.19
C ASN A 36 23.52 31.38 -36.21
N LEU A 37 22.27 31.56 -36.67
CA LEU A 37 21.08 31.54 -35.82
C LEU A 37 20.90 30.13 -35.22
N VAL A 38 20.99 29.09 -36.07
CA VAL A 38 20.89 27.69 -35.61
C VAL A 38 21.99 27.33 -34.59
N ARG A 39 23.22 27.83 -34.80
CA ARG A 39 24.31 27.64 -33.82
C ARG A 39 24.03 28.32 -32.49
N ALA A 40 23.54 29.56 -32.51
CA ALA A 40 23.21 30.30 -31.31
C ALA A 40 22.04 29.61 -30.54
N GLU A 41 21.03 29.11 -31.26
CA GLU A 41 19.93 28.34 -30.67
C GLU A 41 20.40 27.02 -30.03
N ALA A 42 21.29 26.30 -30.71
CA ALA A 42 21.88 25.09 -30.17
C ALA A 42 22.70 25.34 -28.90
N SER A 43 23.47 26.43 -28.86
CA SER A 43 24.25 26.84 -27.68
C SER A 43 23.35 27.21 -26.52
N LEU A 44 22.28 27.98 -26.77
CA LEU A 44 21.28 28.34 -25.77
C LEU A 44 20.55 27.09 -25.20
N THR A 45 20.19 26.16 -26.08
CA THR A 45 19.54 24.89 -25.68
C THR A 45 20.46 24.04 -24.79
N ARG A 46 21.76 23.99 -25.13
CA ARG A 46 22.77 23.30 -24.30
C ARG A 46 22.88 23.96 -22.93
N ALA A 47 23.05 25.28 -22.86
CA ALA A 47 23.14 26.01 -21.60
C ALA A 47 21.87 25.79 -20.70
N LYS A 48 20.66 25.77 -21.28
CA LYS A 48 19.42 25.45 -20.58
C LYS A 48 19.44 24.01 -20.01
N ALA A 49 19.92 23.05 -20.79
CA ALA A 49 20.02 21.68 -20.34
C ALA A 49 21.02 21.51 -19.18
N ASP A 50 22.17 22.19 -19.24
CA ASP A 50 23.19 22.18 -18.20
C ASP A 50 22.66 22.75 -16.88
N ILE A 51 21.93 23.86 -16.91
CA ILE A 51 21.26 24.44 -15.75
C ILE A 51 20.19 23.48 -15.18
N ALA A 52 19.39 22.85 -16.03
CA ALA A 52 18.39 21.88 -15.58
C ALA A 52 19.06 20.70 -14.84
N ASN A 53 20.17 20.21 -15.34
CA ASN A 53 20.96 19.15 -14.70
C ASN A 53 21.53 19.59 -13.35
N LEU A 54 22.09 20.80 -13.25
CA LEU A 54 22.61 21.33 -11.99
C LEU A 54 21.51 21.53 -10.95
N LYS A 55 20.34 22.05 -11.35
CA LYS A 55 19.17 22.20 -10.48
C LYS A 55 18.65 20.83 -9.98
N ASN A 56 18.61 19.84 -10.85
CA ASN A 56 18.24 18.47 -10.45
C ASN A 56 19.27 17.87 -9.47
N ASN A 57 20.55 18.07 -9.69
CA ASN A 57 21.61 17.62 -8.78
C ASN A 57 21.48 18.29 -7.41
N LEU A 58 21.22 19.59 -7.37
CA LEU A 58 20.99 20.33 -6.13
C LEU A 58 19.75 19.83 -5.40
N LYS A 59 18.62 19.62 -6.10
CA LYS A 59 17.40 19.05 -5.53
C LYS A 59 17.66 17.66 -4.94
N ASN A 60 18.42 16.83 -5.64
CA ASN A 60 18.72 15.46 -5.22
C ASN A 60 19.81 15.39 -4.12
N SER A 61 20.47 16.51 -3.79
CA SER A 61 21.39 16.58 -2.65
C SER A 61 20.70 16.60 -1.29
N THR A 62 19.41 16.89 -1.29
CA THR A 62 18.58 16.80 -0.08
C THR A 62 17.61 15.64 -0.22
N VAL A 63 17.76 14.64 0.62
CA VAL A 63 16.86 13.48 0.65
C VAL A 63 15.69 13.79 1.58
N VAL A 64 14.49 13.72 1.02
CA VAL A 64 13.24 13.94 1.77
C VAL A 64 12.43 12.66 1.81
N ALA A 65 11.66 12.48 2.89
CA ALA A 65 10.71 11.39 2.99
C ALA A 65 9.64 11.52 1.89
N GLY A 66 9.51 10.49 1.05
CA GLY A 66 8.49 10.45 -0.02
C GLY A 66 7.09 10.13 0.49
N ILE A 67 6.97 9.59 1.71
CA ILE A 67 5.71 9.24 2.37
C ILE A 67 5.76 9.65 3.84
N GLY A 68 4.57 9.89 4.43
CA GLY A 68 4.44 9.98 5.89
C GLY A 68 4.60 8.59 6.51
N GLY A 69 5.26 8.50 7.66
CA GLY A 69 5.46 7.22 8.30
C GLY A 69 6.43 7.26 9.48
N VAL A 70 6.89 6.09 9.88
CA VAL A 70 7.90 5.89 10.92
C VAL A 70 9.22 5.50 10.27
N LEU A 71 10.30 6.20 10.64
CA LEU A 71 11.63 5.81 10.25
C LEU A 71 12.02 4.53 11.00
N GLU A 72 12.02 3.40 10.29
CA GLU A 72 12.34 2.09 10.87
C GLU A 72 13.85 1.89 10.98
N LEU A 73 14.58 2.35 9.99
CA LEU A 73 16.01 2.14 9.89
C LEU A 73 16.67 3.36 9.25
N LEU A 74 17.80 3.77 9.79
CA LEU A 74 18.70 4.77 9.22
C LEU A 74 20.10 4.15 9.13
N ASN A 75 20.62 4.03 7.91
CA ASN A 75 21.88 3.34 7.62
C ASN A 75 23.05 4.32 7.37
N VAL A 76 22.90 5.58 7.77
CA VAL A 76 23.91 6.61 7.52
C VAL A 76 24.09 7.47 8.76
N GLU A 77 25.32 7.95 8.93
CA GLU A 77 25.72 8.85 10.01
C GLU A 77 26.20 10.19 9.46
N ALA A 78 26.18 11.22 10.30
CA ALA A 78 26.68 12.54 9.91
C ALA A 78 28.17 12.45 9.56
N GLY A 79 28.55 13.05 8.43
CA GLY A 79 29.92 13.00 7.91
C GLY A 79 30.26 11.77 7.05
N GLN A 80 29.36 10.82 6.94
CA GLN A 80 29.54 9.63 6.10
C GLN A 80 29.40 9.96 4.62
N PHE A 81 30.26 9.39 3.78
CA PHE A 81 30.14 9.47 2.33
C PHE A 81 29.03 8.56 1.83
N VAL A 82 28.10 9.13 1.05
CA VAL A 82 26.94 8.42 0.48
C VAL A 82 27.09 8.36 -1.03
N LYS A 83 26.91 7.17 -1.60
CA LYS A 83 26.92 6.95 -3.04
C LYS A 83 25.54 7.16 -3.66
N LYS A 84 25.51 7.50 -4.95
CA LYS A 84 24.25 7.53 -5.72
C LYS A 84 23.58 6.16 -5.67
N ASN A 85 22.25 6.15 -5.45
CA ASN A 85 21.41 4.95 -5.31
C ASN A 85 21.73 4.07 -4.07
N GLN A 86 22.48 4.59 -3.10
CA GLN A 86 22.67 3.90 -1.83
C GLN A 86 21.38 3.96 -1.01
N ASN A 87 21.00 2.83 -0.40
CA ASN A 87 19.91 2.79 0.58
C ASN A 87 20.38 3.43 1.88
N ILE A 88 19.78 4.56 2.25
CA ILE A 88 20.12 5.33 3.45
C ILE A 88 19.16 5.10 4.61
N GLY A 89 17.99 4.54 4.35
CA GLY A 89 17.01 4.29 5.41
C GLY A 89 15.73 3.67 4.87
N LYS A 90 14.83 3.31 5.79
CA LYS A 90 13.54 2.71 5.51
C LYS A 90 12.43 3.40 6.30
N ILE A 91 11.41 3.89 5.60
CA ILE A 91 10.21 4.47 6.20
C ILE A 91 9.05 3.52 5.96
N ILE A 92 8.25 3.27 7.01
CA ILE A 92 7.06 2.43 6.94
C ILE A 92 5.84 3.29 7.29
N ASP A 93 4.81 3.23 6.44
CA ASP A 93 3.49 3.74 6.78
C ASP A 93 2.74 2.67 7.58
N LEU A 94 2.45 2.99 8.84
CA LEU A 94 1.69 2.14 9.75
C LEU A 94 0.25 2.61 9.93
N SER A 95 -0.23 3.59 9.19
CA SER A 95 -1.59 4.13 9.33
C SER A 95 -2.67 3.11 8.98
N LYS A 96 -2.35 2.24 8.05
CA LYS A 96 -3.17 1.12 7.60
C LYS A 96 -2.35 -0.15 7.58
N MET A 97 -2.94 -1.21 8.10
CA MET A 97 -2.32 -2.53 8.11
C MET A 97 -3.11 -3.47 7.21
N LEU A 98 -2.41 -4.34 6.50
CA LEU A 98 -3.02 -5.41 5.73
C LEU A 98 -2.79 -6.73 6.45
N LEU A 99 -3.87 -7.43 6.72
CA LEU A 99 -3.87 -8.78 7.23
C LEU A 99 -4.19 -9.74 6.09
N PHE A 100 -3.41 -10.80 5.98
CA PHE A 100 -3.59 -11.86 4.98
C PHE A 100 -4.16 -13.09 5.66
N ALA A 101 -5.45 -13.37 5.44
CA ALA A 101 -6.14 -14.50 6.01
C ALA A 101 -6.30 -15.61 4.97
N PRO A 102 -5.74 -16.81 5.17
CA PRO A 102 -6.00 -17.95 4.31
C PRO A 102 -7.40 -18.53 4.63
N VAL A 103 -8.29 -18.54 3.65
CA VAL A 103 -9.66 -19.01 3.76
C VAL A 103 -9.87 -20.23 2.88
N ALA A 104 -10.56 -21.24 3.41
CA ALA A 104 -10.86 -22.47 2.67
C ALA A 104 -11.79 -22.20 1.46
N GLN A 105 -11.69 -23.05 0.45
CA GLN A 105 -12.50 -22.95 -0.78
C GLN A 105 -14.02 -23.00 -0.50
N THR A 106 -14.45 -23.75 0.53
CA THR A 106 -15.85 -23.87 0.94
C THR A 106 -16.44 -22.58 1.48
N ASP A 107 -15.60 -21.71 2.04
CA ASP A 107 -16.05 -20.52 2.76
C ASP A 107 -15.79 -19.22 2.00
N VAL A 108 -14.82 -19.23 1.07
CA VAL A 108 -14.46 -18.01 0.31
C VAL A 108 -15.62 -17.46 -0.52
N SER A 109 -16.52 -18.34 -1.01
CA SER A 109 -17.71 -17.95 -1.77
C SER A 109 -18.76 -17.18 -0.94
N LYS A 110 -18.67 -17.29 0.39
CA LYS A 110 -19.58 -16.62 1.35
C LYS A 110 -19.05 -15.24 1.77
N ILE A 111 -17.82 -14.88 1.36
CA ILE A 111 -17.17 -13.62 1.72
C ILE A 111 -17.28 -12.65 0.56
N SER A 112 -17.64 -11.42 0.86
CA SER A 112 -17.76 -10.35 -0.12
C SER A 112 -16.74 -9.22 0.14
N LEU A 113 -16.45 -8.46 -0.91
CA LEU A 113 -15.67 -7.22 -0.76
C LEU A 113 -16.45 -6.25 0.14
N SER A 114 -15.71 -5.54 0.98
CA SER A 114 -16.24 -4.59 1.97
C SER A 114 -16.94 -5.23 3.18
N ASP A 115 -16.95 -6.56 3.33
CA ASP A 115 -17.43 -7.19 4.56
C ASP A 115 -16.61 -6.71 5.75
N GLU A 116 -17.31 -6.38 6.84
CA GLU A 116 -16.67 -6.06 8.12
C GLU A 116 -16.30 -7.35 8.85
N VAL A 117 -15.09 -7.39 9.37
CA VAL A 117 -14.56 -8.54 10.10
C VAL A 117 -14.03 -8.13 11.48
N VAL A 118 -14.18 -9.03 12.44
CA VAL A 118 -13.57 -8.86 13.76
C VAL A 118 -12.26 -9.61 13.80
N ILE A 119 -11.22 -8.93 14.25
CA ILE A 119 -9.85 -9.43 14.26
C ILE A 119 -9.33 -9.36 15.68
N ASN A 120 -8.91 -10.47 16.22
CA ASN A 120 -8.24 -10.53 17.53
C ASN A 120 -6.72 -10.56 17.30
N VAL A 121 -6.06 -9.44 17.52
CA VAL A 121 -4.60 -9.32 17.36
C VAL A 121 -3.92 -9.71 18.66
N THR A 122 -3.01 -10.67 18.59
CA THR A 122 -2.27 -11.18 19.75
C THR A 122 -1.52 -10.05 20.46
N GLY A 123 -1.79 -9.86 21.74
CA GLY A 123 -1.17 -8.83 22.57
C GLY A 123 -1.76 -7.41 22.44
N VAL A 124 -2.71 -7.19 21.53
CA VAL A 124 -3.36 -5.88 21.32
C VAL A 124 -4.87 -5.94 21.57
N GLY A 125 -5.51 -7.10 21.29
CA GLY A 125 -6.95 -7.30 21.44
C GLY A 125 -7.73 -7.07 20.15
N ASN A 126 -9.05 -6.90 20.29
CA ASN A 126 -9.96 -6.84 19.17
C ASN A 126 -9.81 -5.56 18.34
N ARG A 127 -9.84 -5.75 17.03
CA ARG A 127 -9.87 -4.68 16.00
C ARG A 127 -10.95 -4.99 14.98
N ARG A 128 -11.39 -3.97 14.26
CA ARG A 128 -12.26 -4.13 13.11
C ARG A 128 -11.46 -3.94 11.84
N GLY A 129 -11.72 -4.77 10.85
CA GLY A 129 -11.16 -4.66 9.52
C GLY A 129 -12.23 -4.77 8.46
N VAL A 130 -11.84 -4.49 7.23
CA VAL A 130 -12.71 -4.54 6.06
C VAL A 130 -12.03 -5.37 4.99
N VAL A 131 -12.75 -6.31 4.39
CA VAL A 131 -12.26 -7.13 3.28
C VAL A 131 -11.98 -6.22 2.08
N LYS A 132 -10.72 -6.14 1.71
CA LYS A 132 -10.24 -5.27 0.61
C LYS A 132 -10.10 -6.01 -0.70
N ARG A 133 -9.60 -7.24 -0.62
CA ARG A 133 -9.35 -8.08 -1.79
C ARG A 133 -9.47 -9.55 -1.43
N ILE A 134 -10.00 -10.32 -2.37
CA ILE A 134 -10.04 -11.78 -2.32
C ILE A 134 -9.20 -12.28 -3.50
N ALA A 135 -8.23 -13.15 -3.24
CA ALA A 135 -7.39 -13.72 -4.29
C ALA A 135 -8.24 -14.51 -5.30
N SER A 136 -7.95 -14.36 -6.59
CA SER A 136 -8.66 -15.08 -7.66
C SER A 136 -8.15 -16.52 -7.85
N SER A 137 -7.04 -16.89 -7.23
CA SER A 137 -6.46 -18.23 -7.28
C SER A 137 -6.15 -18.75 -5.88
N ALA A 138 -6.35 -20.04 -5.70
CA ALA A 138 -5.96 -20.72 -4.47
C ALA A 138 -4.45 -20.98 -4.44
N SER A 139 -3.88 -21.02 -3.25
CA SER A 139 -2.54 -21.57 -3.01
C SER A 139 -2.57 -23.07 -3.30
N GLU A 140 -1.68 -23.56 -4.16
CA GLU A 140 -1.59 -24.99 -4.51
C GLU A 140 -1.24 -25.86 -3.29
N ALA A 141 -0.39 -25.32 -2.39
CA ALA A 141 0.07 -26.06 -1.22
C ALA A 141 -1.02 -26.23 -0.15
N THR A 142 -1.84 -25.22 0.08
CA THR A 142 -2.82 -25.20 1.18
C THR A 142 -4.27 -25.28 0.71
N ARG A 143 -4.53 -25.13 -0.58
CA ARG A 143 -5.88 -25.03 -1.20
C ARG A 143 -6.75 -23.95 -0.55
N THR A 144 -6.11 -22.88 -0.09
CA THR A 144 -6.79 -21.71 0.49
C THR A 144 -6.67 -20.51 -0.41
N PHE A 145 -7.66 -19.62 -0.34
CA PHE A 145 -7.65 -18.31 -0.97
C PHE A 145 -7.19 -17.27 0.04
N ILE A 146 -6.31 -16.37 -0.37
CA ILE A 146 -5.88 -15.28 0.50
C ILE A 146 -6.90 -14.15 0.44
N VAL A 147 -7.47 -13.84 1.59
CA VAL A 147 -8.32 -12.67 1.80
C VAL A 147 -7.49 -11.57 2.45
N GLU A 148 -7.41 -10.42 1.80
CA GLU A 148 -6.72 -9.24 2.33
C GLU A 148 -7.72 -8.36 3.07
N ILE A 149 -7.41 -8.09 4.32
CA ILE A 149 -8.23 -7.30 5.22
C ILE A 149 -7.48 -6.05 5.61
N GLU A 150 -8.06 -4.88 5.33
CA GLU A 150 -7.50 -3.59 5.73
C GLU A 150 -7.96 -3.27 7.16
N ILE A 151 -7.01 -2.89 8.02
CA ILE A 151 -7.23 -2.48 9.39
C ILE A 151 -6.70 -1.07 9.56
N THR A 152 -7.52 -0.15 10.04
CA THR A 152 -7.05 1.19 10.42
C THR A 152 -6.25 1.11 11.72
N ASN A 153 -5.06 1.71 11.74
CA ASN A 153 -4.11 1.68 12.85
C ASN A 153 -3.73 3.11 13.29
N SER A 154 -4.73 3.91 13.61
CA SER A 154 -4.54 5.33 14.00
C SER A 154 -3.71 5.50 15.27
N ASP A 155 -3.83 4.56 16.22
CA ASP A 155 -3.08 4.51 17.46
C ASP A 155 -1.66 3.90 17.31
N ARG A 156 -1.32 3.41 16.12
CA ARG A 156 -0.04 2.75 15.81
C ARG A 156 0.32 1.58 16.73
N SER A 157 -0.69 0.97 17.34
CA SER A 157 -0.51 -0.20 18.22
C SER A 157 -0.18 -1.47 17.45
N LEU A 158 -0.63 -1.57 16.20
CA LEU A 158 -0.33 -2.70 15.31
C LEU A 158 1.03 -2.51 14.66
N LYS A 159 1.82 -3.57 14.67
CA LYS A 159 3.14 -3.63 14.03
C LYS A 159 3.17 -4.71 12.96
N ALA A 160 4.01 -4.53 11.94
CA ALA A 160 4.21 -5.55 10.93
C ALA A 160 4.76 -6.84 11.56
N GLY A 161 4.26 -8.01 11.09
CA GLY A 161 4.66 -9.31 11.62
C GLY A 161 3.87 -9.80 12.83
N MET A 162 2.89 -9.05 13.34
CA MET A 162 1.98 -9.54 14.38
C MET A 162 1.06 -10.63 13.82
N SER A 163 0.73 -11.61 14.68
CA SER A 163 -0.25 -12.65 14.39
C SER A 163 -1.64 -12.21 14.87
N ALA A 164 -2.67 -12.66 14.16
CA ALA A 164 -4.05 -12.35 14.49
C ALA A 164 -4.98 -13.50 14.10
N GLU A 165 -6.08 -13.63 14.82
CA GLU A 165 -7.21 -14.50 14.48
C GLU A 165 -8.32 -13.65 13.88
N VAL A 166 -8.92 -14.14 12.79
CA VAL A 166 -9.98 -13.42 12.07
C VAL A 166 -11.31 -14.17 12.21
N GLY A 167 -12.30 -13.52 12.76
CA GLY A 167 -13.68 -13.98 12.73
C GLY A 167 -14.43 -13.31 11.58
N ILE A 168 -14.68 -14.06 10.51
CA ILE A 168 -15.50 -13.58 9.38
C ILE A 168 -16.91 -14.10 9.59
N LEU A 169 -17.88 -13.19 9.72
CA LEU A 169 -19.27 -13.55 9.86
C LEU A 169 -19.87 -13.83 8.47
N VAL A 170 -19.95 -15.09 8.11
CA VAL A 170 -20.42 -15.52 6.78
C VAL A 170 -21.92 -15.67 6.67
N GLU A 171 -22.62 -15.96 7.79
CA GLU A 171 -24.07 -16.13 7.81
C GLU A 171 -24.64 -15.89 9.21
N LYS A 172 -25.86 -15.31 9.28
CA LYS A 172 -26.64 -15.22 10.50
C LYS A 172 -27.78 -16.19 10.40
N VAL A 173 -27.72 -17.26 11.18
CA VAL A 173 -28.81 -18.24 11.27
C VAL A 173 -29.55 -18.07 12.58
N LYS A 174 -30.87 -18.26 12.55
CA LYS A 174 -31.68 -18.36 13.79
C LYS A 174 -31.43 -19.72 14.39
N ALA A 175 -30.80 -19.77 15.52
CA ALA A 175 -30.54 -21.01 16.24
C ALA A 175 -31.01 -20.91 17.70
N PHE A 176 -31.29 -22.05 18.30
CA PHE A 176 -31.59 -22.15 19.72
C PHE A 176 -30.37 -22.75 20.43
N SER A 177 -29.97 -22.14 21.54
CA SER A 177 -28.96 -22.74 22.41
C SER A 177 -29.63 -23.75 23.32
N ILE A 178 -29.30 -25.03 23.16
CA ILE A 178 -29.77 -26.11 23.99
C ILE A 178 -28.58 -26.88 24.59
N SER A 179 -28.79 -27.40 25.82
CA SER A 179 -27.78 -28.25 26.43
C SER A 179 -27.64 -29.57 25.65
N PRO A 180 -26.42 -30.08 25.43
CA PRO A 180 -26.20 -31.39 24.82
C PRO A 180 -26.94 -32.54 25.52
N ALA A 181 -27.25 -32.40 26.80
CA ALA A 181 -28.01 -33.37 27.58
C ALA A 181 -29.47 -33.57 27.09
N HIS A 182 -30.00 -32.66 26.28
CA HIS A 182 -31.33 -32.76 25.68
C HIS A 182 -31.33 -33.28 24.25
N LEU A 183 -30.14 -33.65 23.72
CA LEU A 183 -30.03 -34.26 22.42
C LEU A 183 -30.09 -35.79 22.53
N ALA A 184 -30.85 -36.39 21.65
CA ALA A 184 -30.87 -37.83 21.43
C ALA A 184 -30.21 -38.15 20.09
N ILE A 185 -29.60 -39.33 20.00
CA ILE A 185 -29.05 -39.81 18.72
C ILE A 185 -30.06 -40.80 18.17
N GLY A 186 -30.56 -40.55 16.97
CA GLY A 186 -31.43 -41.48 16.25
C GLY A 186 -30.72 -42.74 15.81
N GLU A 187 -31.48 -43.78 15.46
CA GLU A 187 -30.93 -45.03 14.94
C GLU A 187 -30.08 -44.88 13.66
N ASP A 188 -30.39 -43.79 12.92
CA ASP A 188 -29.67 -43.38 11.70
C ASP A 188 -28.43 -42.50 11.97
N GLY A 189 -28.13 -42.22 13.25
CA GLY A 189 -27.04 -41.34 13.67
C GLY A 189 -27.40 -39.85 13.61
N SER A 190 -28.65 -39.47 13.27
CA SER A 190 -29.10 -38.08 13.30
C SER A 190 -29.23 -37.56 14.72
N LEU A 191 -28.99 -36.25 14.93
CA LEU A 191 -29.25 -35.60 16.20
C LEU A 191 -30.70 -35.19 16.27
N LYS A 192 -31.39 -35.54 17.38
CA LYS A 192 -32.80 -35.25 17.59
C LYS A 192 -33.02 -34.54 18.91
N VAL A 193 -34.03 -33.67 18.92
CA VAL A 193 -34.54 -33.02 20.14
C VAL A 193 -36.02 -33.35 20.33
N LYS A 194 -36.40 -33.67 21.56
CA LYS A 194 -37.83 -33.85 21.92
C LYS A 194 -38.43 -32.51 22.26
N THR A 195 -39.49 -32.16 21.55
CA THR A 195 -40.28 -30.96 21.82
C THR A 195 -41.71 -31.38 22.23
N VAL A 196 -42.33 -30.58 23.09
CA VAL A 196 -43.72 -30.81 23.50
C VAL A 196 -44.64 -29.74 22.93
N ARG A 197 -45.68 -30.13 22.20
CA ARG A 197 -46.68 -29.22 21.66
C ARG A 197 -48.08 -29.82 21.93
N ASN A 198 -48.95 -29.05 22.56
CA ASN A 198 -50.30 -29.50 22.93
C ASN A 198 -50.28 -30.85 23.69
N ASN A 199 -49.37 -31.02 24.64
CA ASN A 199 -49.19 -32.22 25.45
C ASN A 199 -48.80 -33.50 24.67
N ILE A 200 -48.36 -33.33 23.41
CA ILE A 200 -47.82 -34.40 22.55
C ILE A 200 -46.33 -34.16 22.34
N VAL A 201 -45.55 -35.23 22.45
CA VAL A 201 -44.08 -35.19 22.23
C VAL A 201 -43.81 -35.41 20.76
N PHE A 202 -43.00 -34.52 20.19
CA PHE A 202 -42.46 -34.61 18.83
C PHE A 202 -40.95 -34.76 18.89
N GLU A 203 -40.41 -35.60 18.03
CA GLU A 203 -38.96 -35.68 17.77
C GLU A 203 -38.69 -34.87 16.52
N ASN A 204 -37.75 -33.93 16.65
CA ASN A 204 -37.31 -33.08 15.52
C ASN A 204 -35.83 -33.29 15.29
N ASP A 205 -35.43 -33.46 14.05
CA ASP A 205 -34.04 -33.46 13.65
C ASP A 205 -33.44 -32.08 13.86
N VAL A 206 -32.20 -32.05 14.36
CA VAL A 206 -31.49 -30.81 14.61
C VAL A 206 -30.13 -30.86 13.90
N LEU A 207 -29.77 -29.71 13.35
CA LEU A 207 -28.42 -29.49 12.79
C LEU A 207 -27.66 -28.62 13.75
N LEU A 208 -26.39 -29.02 14.02
CA LEU A 208 -25.49 -28.16 14.78
C LEU A 208 -24.97 -27.04 13.87
N VAL A 209 -24.97 -25.83 14.37
CA VAL A 209 -24.56 -24.61 13.65
C VAL A 209 -23.33 -24.03 14.36
#